data_3d29db1a6373e7472650e1f3f56f3c08
#
_entry.id   3d29db1a6373e7472650e1f3f56f3c08
#
_cell.length_a   1.000
_cell.length_b   1.000
_cell.length_c   1.000
_cell.angle_alpha   90.00
_cell.angle_beta   90.00
_cell.angle_gamma   90.00
#
_symmetry.space_group_name_H-M   'P 1'
#
loop_
_entity.id
_entity.type
_entity.pdbx_description
1 polymer ?
#
loop_
_entity_poly.entity_id
_entity_poly.type
_entity_poly.pdbx_seq_one_letter_code
_entity_poly.pdbx_strand_id
1 'polypeptide(L)'
;MFRIWIAVLLVFGTSTGNEVCYERVGCFRDGSPWTGTLSRQFAGLPWSPEEINTRFLLYTRRNPKVYQEISAVNHLTIQASYFGTDKMTHINIPGWKTDGKWQQDMCNVLLKVEDVNCINLDWINGSMKYIHAVNNLRVAGAEVAYFINVLEKEFGYSPSKVHLIGHSVGAHLAGEAGSRIPGLGRITGLDPAGPYFHNTPNEVRLDPSDANFVDVIHTNAVPFLFELGAGTINACGHLDFYPNGGKYMPGCGDLITPLFKLNFSAYKEEVTFFFDCNHARSHHFYTESILNPDAFIAYPCRSYKDFKAGNCFHCSQEGCPTMGHFADRFHLKNMKPNRPYYFLNTGTLSPFARWRHKLSVKLSGNNVTQGSIFLHVGGTTGKKEEFVMASGTLKPGMTYTKLIDADINVGNISSIEFIWKEHMFGQSLNKLGAEMVKDISGKYDYESTFCSQDIIGPNIAYILKPC
;
A
#
# COMPACT_ATOMS: atom_id res chain seq x y z
N MET A 1 -52.42 -17.48 42.38
CA MET A 1 -51.35 -17.43 41.35
C MET A 1 -50.35 -16.35 41.73
N PHE A 2 -49.28 -16.74 42.42
CA PHE A 2 -48.18 -15.82 42.79
C PHE A 2 -47.17 -15.78 41.64
N ARG A 3 -46.98 -14.60 41.01
CA ARG A 3 -45.89 -14.36 40.04
C ARG A 3 -44.63 -13.98 40.80
N ILE A 4 -43.66 -14.87 40.82
CA ILE A 4 -42.32 -14.61 41.34
C ILE A 4 -41.56 -13.84 40.26
N TRP A 5 -41.22 -12.57 40.52
CA TRP A 5 -40.26 -11.80 39.72
C TRP A 5 -38.87 -12.13 40.20
N ILE A 6 -38.07 -12.84 39.38
CA ILE A 6 -36.64 -13.01 39.62
C ILE A 6 -35.97 -11.77 39.05
N ALA A 7 -35.54 -10.89 39.93
CA ALA A 7 -34.65 -9.77 39.58
C ALA A 7 -33.22 -10.34 39.41
N VAL A 8 -32.76 -10.45 38.18
CA VAL A 8 -31.35 -10.74 37.90
C VAL A 8 -30.57 -9.43 38.11
N LEU A 9 -29.93 -9.31 39.26
CA LEU A 9 -28.93 -8.26 39.53
C LEU A 9 -27.68 -8.59 38.70
N LEU A 10 -27.52 -7.93 37.56
CA LEU A 10 -26.25 -7.84 36.85
C LEU A 10 -25.32 -6.97 37.69
N VAL A 11 -24.49 -7.59 38.50
CA VAL A 11 -23.35 -6.92 39.15
C VAL A 11 -22.32 -6.66 38.05
N PHE A 12 -22.31 -5.48 37.49
CA PHE A 12 -21.16 -4.98 36.72
C PHE A 12 -20.01 -4.72 37.72
N GLY A 13 -19.24 -5.75 38.02
CA GLY A 13 -17.94 -5.59 38.61
C GLY A 13 -17.07 -4.85 37.60
N THR A 14 -16.66 -3.63 37.91
CA THR A 14 -15.56 -2.98 37.23
C THR A 14 -14.32 -3.80 37.55
N SER A 15 -13.97 -4.76 36.68
CA SER A 15 -12.69 -5.42 36.74
C SER A 15 -11.62 -4.35 36.45
N THR A 16 -11.01 -3.82 37.51
CA THR A 16 -9.76 -3.07 37.39
C THR A 16 -8.73 -4.07 36.90
N GLY A 17 -8.38 -3.98 35.61
CA GLY A 17 -7.35 -4.82 35.02
C GLY A 17 -6.03 -4.71 35.79
N ASN A 18 -5.17 -5.72 35.65
CA ASN A 18 -3.83 -5.67 36.21
C ASN A 18 -3.01 -4.58 35.51
N GLU A 19 -1.99 -4.07 36.20
CA GLU A 19 -1.09 -3.04 35.70
C GLU A 19 0.36 -3.47 35.91
N VAL A 20 1.21 -3.17 34.92
CA VAL A 20 2.66 -3.29 35.04
C VAL A 20 3.30 -1.96 34.65
N CYS A 21 4.30 -1.52 35.42
CA CYS A 21 5.00 -0.27 35.20
C CYS A 21 6.50 -0.51 35.01
N TYR A 22 7.08 0.19 34.05
CA TYR A 22 8.52 0.16 33.74
C TYR A 22 9.05 1.60 33.76
N GLU A 23 10.18 1.81 34.45
CA GLU A 23 10.70 3.13 34.81
C GLU A 23 10.73 4.16 33.67
N ARG A 24 11.24 3.77 32.46
CA ARG A 24 11.42 4.72 31.35
C ARG A 24 10.26 4.78 30.35
N VAL A 25 9.37 3.78 30.34
CA VAL A 25 8.30 3.66 29.33
C VAL A 25 6.89 3.78 29.89
N GLY A 26 6.75 3.85 31.23
CA GLY A 26 5.48 4.08 31.92
C GLY A 26 4.71 2.81 32.24
N CYS A 27 3.41 2.95 32.50
CA CYS A 27 2.53 1.90 32.98
C CYS A 27 1.59 1.39 31.89
N PHE A 28 1.30 0.08 31.93
CA PHE A 28 0.47 -0.64 30.96
C PHE A 28 -0.57 -1.48 31.68
N ARG A 29 -1.83 -1.37 31.27
CA ARG A 29 -2.97 -2.09 31.84
C ARG A 29 -3.48 -3.16 30.89
N ASP A 30 -4.04 -4.25 31.43
CA ASP A 30 -4.70 -5.30 30.65
C ASP A 30 -6.24 -5.18 30.65
N GLY A 31 -6.80 -4.07 31.15
CA GLY A 31 -8.23 -3.76 31.06
C GLY A 31 -8.66 -3.32 29.67
N SER A 32 -9.99 -3.18 29.47
CA SER A 32 -10.53 -2.60 28.22
C SER A 32 -9.93 -1.21 27.97
N PRO A 33 -9.59 -0.86 26.71
CA PRO A 33 -9.84 -1.58 25.45
C PRO A 33 -8.73 -2.58 25.07
N TRP A 34 -7.69 -2.77 25.86
CA TRP A 34 -6.50 -3.55 25.54
C TRP A 34 -6.75 -5.07 25.57
N THR A 35 -7.66 -5.53 26.42
CA THR A 35 -8.07 -6.93 26.53
C THR A 35 -9.54 -7.05 26.94
N GLY A 36 -10.08 -8.28 26.97
CA GLY A 36 -11.45 -8.56 27.43
C GLY A 36 -12.55 -8.23 26.44
N THR A 37 -12.25 -7.67 25.28
CA THR A 37 -13.20 -7.49 24.17
C THR A 37 -13.20 -8.73 23.28
N LEU A 38 -14.25 -8.92 22.47
CA LEU A 38 -14.36 -10.06 21.55
C LEU A 38 -13.15 -10.15 20.60
N SER A 39 -12.67 -9.01 20.11
CA SER A 39 -11.50 -8.94 19.21
C SER A 39 -10.17 -9.11 19.92
N ARG A 40 -10.11 -8.98 21.25
CA ARG A 40 -8.86 -9.00 22.05
C ARG A 40 -8.96 -9.92 23.26
N GLN A 41 -9.67 -11.03 23.12
CA GLN A 41 -10.01 -11.94 24.21
C GLN A 41 -8.79 -12.53 24.94
N PHE A 42 -7.69 -12.76 24.21
CA PHE A 42 -6.46 -13.39 24.75
C PHE A 42 -5.26 -12.42 24.82
N ALA A 43 -5.51 -11.13 24.59
CA ALA A 43 -4.47 -10.12 24.80
C ALA A 43 -4.20 -9.97 26.30
N GLY A 44 -3.02 -9.45 26.67
CA GLY A 44 -2.59 -9.32 28.04
C GLY A 44 -1.56 -8.20 28.25
N LEU A 45 -0.88 -8.25 29.40
CA LEU A 45 0.19 -7.31 29.72
C LEU A 45 1.42 -7.52 28.82
N PRO A 46 2.14 -6.45 28.45
CA PRO A 46 3.40 -6.55 27.75
C PRO A 46 4.54 -6.99 28.68
N TRP A 47 5.57 -7.57 28.08
CA TRP A 47 6.82 -7.90 28.76
C TRP A 47 7.64 -6.66 29.06
N SER A 48 8.68 -6.80 29.90
CA SER A 48 9.60 -5.71 30.20
C SER A 48 10.42 -5.27 28.98
N PRO A 49 10.92 -4.02 28.97
CA PRO A 49 11.84 -3.54 27.93
C PRO A 49 13.07 -4.44 27.77
N GLU A 50 13.59 -4.99 28.87
CA GLU A 50 14.75 -5.87 28.88
C GLU A 50 14.47 -7.21 28.20
N GLU A 51 13.28 -7.78 28.42
CA GLU A 51 12.85 -9.04 27.78
C GLU A 51 12.59 -8.86 26.28
N ILE A 52 12.00 -7.74 25.88
CA ILE A 52 11.74 -7.40 24.48
C ILE A 52 13.04 -7.05 23.77
N ASN A 53 13.95 -6.34 24.43
CA ASN A 53 15.25 -5.91 23.95
C ASN A 53 15.16 -5.19 22.61
N THR A 54 14.40 -4.08 22.59
CA THR A 54 14.25 -3.24 21.39
C THR A 54 15.56 -2.54 21.05
N ARG A 55 16.05 -2.75 19.80
CA ARG A 55 17.32 -2.23 19.32
C ARG A 55 17.13 -1.31 18.13
N PHE A 56 17.98 -0.28 18.00
CA PHE A 56 17.97 0.70 16.90
C PHE A 56 19.22 0.55 16.06
N LEU A 57 19.08 0.06 14.84
CA LEU A 57 20.19 -0.28 13.94
C LEU A 57 20.30 0.81 12.86
N LEU A 58 21.24 1.74 13.03
CA LEU A 58 21.44 2.90 12.17
C LEU A 58 22.27 2.57 10.93
N TYR A 59 21.74 2.95 9.77
CA TYR A 59 22.41 2.98 8.48
C TYR A 59 22.42 4.40 7.93
N THR A 60 23.55 4.80 7.35
CA THR A 60 23.72 6.09 6.65
C THR A 60 24.53 5.87 5.38
N ARG A 61 24.71 6.90 4.56
CA ARG A 61 25.63 6.82 3.40
C ARG A 61 27.06 6.51 3.79
N ARG A 62 27.47 6.75 5.04
CA ARG A 62 28.80 6.43 5.57
C ARG A 62 28.95 4.97 5.99
N ASN A 63 27.84 4.30 6.35
CA ASN A 63 27.79 2.90 6.77
C ASN A 63 26.60 2.15 6.16
N PRO A 64 26.47 2.09 4.82
CA PRO A 64 25.25 1.58 4.18
C PRO A 64 25.07 0.06 4.30
N LYS A 65 26.13 -0.69 4.64
CA LYS A 65 26.11 -2.16 4.71
C LYS A 65 26.20 -2.73 6.12
N VAL A 66 26.76 -1.95 7.05
CA VAL A 66 26.99 -2.40 8.44
C VAL A 66 26.40 -1.37 9.37
N TYR A 67 25.42 -1.79 10.17
CA TYR A 67 24.77 -0.87 11.10
C TYR A 67 25.68 -0.44 12.25
N GLN A 68 25.36 0.72 12.81
CA GLN A 68 25.78 1.13 14.14
C GLN A 68 24.57 0.98 15.06
N GLU A 69 24.71 0.25 16.15
CA GLU A 69 23.68 0.17 17.18
C GLU A 69 23.71 1.45 18.02
N ILE A 70 22.59 2.16 18.07
CA ILE A 70 22.43 3.39 18.85
C ILE A 70 21.35 3.21 19.92
N SER A 71 21.51 3.87 21.05
CA SER A 71 20.64 3.68 22.21
C SER A 71 20.32 4.98 22.91
N ALA A 72 19.05 5.19 23.24
CA ALA A 72 18.60 6.31 24.08
C ALA A 72 19.00 6.15 25.55
N VAL A 73 19.26 4.93 26.01
CA VAL A 73 19.76 4.67 27.37
C VAL A 73 21.24 5.03 27.49
N ASN A 74 22.00 4.83 26.44
CA ASN A 74 23.40 5.21 26.36
C ASN A 74 23.63 6.25 25.23
N HIS A 75 23.48 7.53 25.55
CA HIS A 75 23.61 8.64 24.60
C HIS A 75 24.96 8.71 23.90
N LEU A 76 26.03 8.16 24.50
CA LEU A 76 27.34 8.11 23.85
C LEU A 76 27.34 7.30 22.56
N THR A 77 26.46 6.30 22.44
CA THR A 77 26.32 5.53 21.20
C THR A 77 25.80 6.37 20.05
N ILE A 78 24.89 7.33 20.32
CA ILE A 78 24.38 8.27 19.33
C ILE A 78 25.46 9.26 18.94
N GLN A 79 26.17 9.84 19.91
CA GLN A 79 27.25 10.82 19.70
C GLN A 79 28.42 10.23 18.89
N ALA A 80 28.76 8.96 19.11
CA ALA A 80 29.82 8.25 18.40
C ALA A 80 29.40 7.71 17.04
N SER A 81 28.12 7.79 16.70
CA SER A 81 27.57 7.26 15.45
C SER A 81 27.62 8.28 14.29
N TYR A 82 27.18 7.82 13.11
CA TYR A 82 26.99 8.67 11.94
C TYR A 82 25.60 9.30 11.86
N PHE A 83 24.85 9.33 12.97
CA PHE A 83 23.58 10.00 13.04
C PHE A 83 23.71 11.49 12.74
N GLY A 84 23.02 11.98 11.72
CA GLY A 84 23.03 13.40 11.33
C GLY A 84 21.78 14.12 11.83
N THR A 85 21.93 15.12 12.70
CA THR A 85 20.82 15.92 13.23
C THR A 85 20.21 16.89 12.21
N ASP A 86 20.91 17.15 11.12
CA ASP A 86 20.46 17.94 9.97
C ASP A 86 19.57 17.15 8.99
N LYS A 87 19.57 15.81 9.08
CA LYS A 87 18.92 14.91 8.15
C LYS A 87 17.54 14.44 8.62
N MET A 88 16.71 13.99 7.68
CA MET A 88 15.49 13.24 7.99
C MET A 88 15.84 11.86 8.54
N THR A 89 14.99 11.29 9.38
CA THR A 89 15.15 9.94 9.93
C THR A 89 13.97 9.09 9.52
N HIS A 90 14.25 7.97 8.86
CA HIS A 90 13.25 6.92 8.60
C HIS A 90 13.51 5.74 9.53
N ILE A 91 12.49 5.30 10.28
CA ILE A 91 12.55 4.13 11.15
C ILE A 91 11.66 3.04 10.59
N ASN A 92 12.27 1.96 10.08
CA ASN A 92 11.58 0.80 9.54
C ASN A 92 11.22 -0.15 10.69
N ILE A 93 9.92 -0.36 10.91
CA ILE A 93 9.37 -1.13 12.04
C ILE A 93 8.74 -2.42 11.52
N PRO A 94 9.35 -3.58 11.82
CA PRO A 94 8.83 -4.85 11.35
C PRO A 94 7.63 -5.32 12.18
N GLY A 95 6.85 -6.21 11.58
CA GLY A 95 5.76 -6.90 12.23
C GLY A 95 6.19 -8.15 12.99
N TRP A 96 5.27 -9.11 13.05
CA TRP A 96 5.48 -10.40 13.66
C TRP A 96 6.50 -11.25 12.90
N LYS A 97 7.48 -11.82 13.63
CA LYS A 97 8.41 -12.84 13.15
C LYS A 97 9.08 -12.51 11.81
N THR A 98 9.67 -11.33 11.69
CA THR A 98 10.38 -10.94 10.47
C THR A 98 11.89 -11.20 10.58
N ASP A 99 12.51 -11.46 9.43
CA ASP A 99 13.98 -11.64 9.31
C ASP A 99 14.73 -10.32 9.07
N GLY A 100 14.02 -9.19 8.98
CA GLY A 100 14.61 -7.87 8.76
C GLY A 100 15.08 -7.59 7.33
N LYS A 101 14.92 -8.51 6.41
CA LYS A 101 15.43 -8.37 5.03
C LYS A 101 14.79 -7.18 4.30
N TRP A 102 13.47 -7.04 4.36
CA TRP A 102 12.80 -5.94 3.68
C TRP A 102 13.22 -4.55 4.20
N GLN A 103 13.54 -4.45 5.51
CA GLN A 103 14.03 -3.23 6.13
C GLN A 103 15.41 -2.85 5.56
N GLN A 104 16.29 -3.85 5.42
CA GLN A 104 17.62 -3.62 4.83
C GLN A 104 17.52 -3.22 3.36
N ASP A 105 16.64 -3.86 2.59
CA ASP A 105 16.40 -3.52 1.19
C ASP A 105 15.87 -2.08 1.07
N MET A 106 14.97 -1.67 1.94
CA MET A 106 14.44 -0.31 1.99
C MET A 106 15.52 0.73 2.35
N CYS A 107 16.35 0.49 3.38
CA CYS A 107 17.49 1.36 3.68
C CYS A 107 18.45 1.46 2.51
N ASN A 108 18.75 0.34 1.82
CA ASN A 108 19.63 0.35 0.65
C ASN A 108 19.10 1.25 -0.48
N VAL A 109 17.78 1.27 -0.67
CA VAL A 109 17.14 2.10 -1.70
C VAL A 109 17.07 3.56 -1.26
N LEU A 110 16.65 3.84 -0.03
CA LEU A 110 16.59 5.20 0.53
C LEU A 110 17.94 5.90 0.45
N LEU A 111 19.01 5.26 0.91
CA LEU A 111 20.35 5.85 0.95
C LEU A 111 20.94 6.13 -0.44
N LYS A 112 20.43 5.48 -1.51
CA LYS A 112 20.82 5.80 -2.89
C LYS A 112 20.26 7.15 -3.35
N VAL A 113 19.00 7.45 -2.97
CA VAL A 113 18.26 8.62 -3.46
C VAL A 113 18.34 9.81 -2.50
N GLU A 114 18.40 9.55 -1.20
CA GLU A 114 18.39 10.58 -0.16
C GLU A 114 19.54 10.43 0.83
N ASP A 115 20.02 11.55 1.37
CA ASP A 115 20.99 11.54 2.47
C ASP A 115 20.27 11.65 3.80
N VAL A 116 19.90 10.51 4.35
CA VAL A 116 19.04 10.36 5.53
C VAL A 116 19.67 9.45 6.59
N ASN A 117 19.12 9.48 7.80
CA ASN A 117 19.30 8.42 8.78
C ASN A 117 18.27 7.34 8.49
N CYS A 118 18.70 6.11 8.20
CA CYS A 118 17.80 4.96 8.08
C CYS A 118 18.04 4.03 9.26
N ILE A 119 16.99 3.82 10.08
CA ILE A 119 17.07 3.00 11.28
C ILE A 119 16.16 1.79 11.10
N ASN A 120 16.72 0.59 11.25
CA ASN A 120 15.92 -0.62 11.33
C ASN A 120 15.67 -0.96 12.80
N LEU A 121 14.40 -1.02 13.20
CA LEU A 121 14.02 -1.46 14.53
C LEU A 121 14.11 -2.99 14.61
N ASP A 122 14.81 -3.50 15.61
CA ASP A 122 14.84 -4.91 15.96
C ASP A 122 14.14 -5.12 17.30
N TRP A 123 13.02 -5.84 17.30
CA TRP A 123 12.26 -6.23 18.49
C TRP A 123 11.81 -7.70 18.39
N ILE A 124 12.61 -8.52 17.68
CA ILE A 124 12.28 -9.91 17.36
C ILE A 124 11.99 -10.73 18.61
N ASN A 125 12.69 -10.50 19.73
CA ASN A 125 12.46 -11.23 20.98
C ASN A 125 11.03 -11.05 21.49
N GLY A 126 10.48 -9.83 21.37
CA GLY A 126 9.11 -9.51 21.75
C GLY A 126 8.05 -9.96 20.75
N SER A 127 8.43 -10.35 19.53
CA SER A 127 7.51 -10.60 18.42
C SER A 127 7.53 -12.00 17.82
N MET A 128 8.18 -12.98 18.47
CA MET A 128 8.30 -14.37 17.97
C MET A 128 6.96 -15.10 17.84
N LYS A 129 6.00 -14.83 18.72
CA LYS A 129 4.62 -15.31 18.61
C LYS A 129 3.68 -14.13 18.38
N TYR A 130 2.64 -14.34 17.57
CA TYR A 130 1.71 -13.27 17.22
C TYR A 130 1.08 -12.60 18.44
N ILE A 131 0.58 -13.38 19.41
CA ILE A 131 -0.01 -12.84 20.64
C ILE A 131 1.02 -12.05 21.49
N HIS A 132 2.29 -12.45 21.48
CA HIS A 132 3.35 -11.68 22.15
C HIS A 132 3.58 -10.36 21.42
N ALA A 133 3.63 -10.38 20.08
CA ALA A 133 3.74 -9.15 19.30
C ALA A 133 2.57 -8.18 19.57
N VAL A 134 1.33 -8.69 19.65
CA VAL A 134 0.11 -7.93 19.97
C VAL A 134 0.20 -7.24 21.34
N ASN A 135 0.79 -7.89 22.34
CA ASN A 135 0.93 -7.34 23.68
C ASN A 135 2.15 -6.40 23.78
N ASN A 136 3.29 -6.85 23.25
CA ASN A 136 4.60 -6.22 23.43
C ASN A 136 4.81 -4.97 22.57
N LEU A 137 4.02 -4.79 21.48
CA LEU A 137 4.11 -3.58 20.65
C LEU A 137 3.95 -2.27 21.47
N ARG A 138 3.22 -2.32 22.60
CA ARG A 138 3.00 -1.16 23.45
C ARG A 138 4.30 -0.71 24.15
N VAL A 139 5.07 -1.65 24.66
CA VAL A 139 6.38 -1.36 25.26
C VAL A 139 7.39 -0.99 24.18
N ALA A 140 7.47 -1.74 23.06
CA ALA A 140 8.37 -1.41 21.96
C ALA A 140 8.05 -0.04 21.33
N GLY A 141 6.75 0.32 21.20
CA GLY A 141 6.32 1.65 20.76
C GLY A 141 6.73 2.75 21.75
N ALA A 142 6.59 2.50 23.04
CA ALA A 142 7.04 3.43 24.08
C ALA A 142 8.58 3.58 24.09
N GLU A 143 9.35 2.53 23.77
CA GLU A 143 10.81 2.61 23.57
C GLU A 143 11.17 3.49 22.36
N VAL A 144 10.45 3.38 21.24
CA VAL A 144 10.62 4.26 20.07
C VAL A 144 10.32 5.70 20.46
N ALA A 145 9.24 5.95 21.21
CA ALA A 145 8.93 7.28 21.69
C ALA A 145 10.01 7.83 22.64
N TYR A 146 10.49 7.02 23.56
CA TYR A 146 11.59 7.39 24.45
C TYR A 146 12.85 7.77 23.66
N PHE A 147 13.22 6.98 22.64
CA PHE A 147 14.36 7.26 21.78
C PHE A 147 14.22 8.61 21.06
N ILE A 148 13.06 8.91 20.47
CA ILE A 148 12.81 10.17 19.76
C ILE A 148 12.80 11.36 20.74
N ASN A 149 12.20 11.20 21.92
CA ASN A 149 12.20 12.23 22.96
C ASN A 149 13.63 12.54 23.47
N VAL A 150 14.50 11.55 23.55
CA VAL A 150 15.93 11.76 23.85
C VAL A 150 16.62 12.51 22.74
N LEU A 151 16.38 12.18 21.47
CA LEU A 151 16.91 12.93 20.34
C LEU A 151 16.48 14.41 20.37
N GLU A 152 15.23 14.69 20.73
CA GLU A 152 14.75 16.05 20.85
C GLU A 152 15.44 16.79 22.00
N LYS A 153 15.47 16.23 23.20
CA LYS A 153 15.97 16.88 24.41
C LYS A 153 17.48 17.04 24.42
N GLU A 154 18.23 15.99 24.05
CA GLU A 154 19.68 15.96 24.19
C GLU A 154 20.41 16.41 22.93
N PHE A 155 19.78 16.29 21.76
CA PHE A 155 20.41 16.63 20.48
C PHE A 155 19.69 17.74 19.71
N GLY A 156 18.62 18.32 20.25
CA GLY A 156 17.83 19.35 19.57
C GLY A 156 17.17 18.89 18.26
N TYR A 157 16.94 17.59 18.14
CA TYR A 157 16.41 16.98 16.92
C TYR A 157 14.87 16.98 16.91
N SER A 158 14.27 17.69 15.97
CA SER A 158 12.80 17.81 15.91
C SER A 158 12.09 16.51 15.53
N PRO A 159 11.07 16.07 16.28
CA PRO A 159 10.22 14.94 15.92
C PRO A 159 9.56 15.07 14.54
N SER A 160 9.37 16.32 14.05
CA SER A 160 8.83 16.56 12.72
C SER A 160 9.71 16.05 11.56
N LYS A 161 10.97 15.76 11.83
CA LYS A 161 11.92 15.13 10.90
C LYS A 161 11.89 13.60 10.93
N VAL A 162 11.06 12.99 11.76
CA VAL A 162 10.97 11.54 11.90
C VAL A 162 9.79 10.99 11.11
N HIS A 163 10.06 9.95 10.33
CA HIS A 163 9.08 9.14 9.62
C HIS A 163 9.16 7.69 10.09
N LEU A 164 8.10 7.19 10.72
CA LEU A 164 7.96 5.79 11.10
C LEU A 164 7.30 5.01 9.96
N ILE A 165 7.91 3.90 9.54
CA ILE A 165 7.40 3.03 8.46
C ILE A 165 7.16 1.66 9.07
N GLY A 166 5.91 1.36 9.40
CA GLY A 166 5.52 0.15 10.11
C GLY A 166 4.81 -0.87 9.23
N HIS A 167 5.26 -2.12 9.25
CA HIS A 167 4.60 -3.21 8.54
C HIS A 167 3.80 -4.10 9.48
N SER A 168 2.57 -4.47 9.11
CA SER A 168 1.75 -5.42 9.87
C SER A 168 1.49 -4.92 11.31
N VAL A 169 1.82 -5.71 12.33
CA VAL A 169 1.80 -5.30 13.75
C VAL A 169 2.70 -4.08 13.99
N GLY A 170 3.78 -3.94 13.22
CA GLY A 170 4.69 -2.78 13.29
C GLY A 170 4.03 -1.45 12.92
N ALA A 171 2.95 -1.46 12.15
CA ALA A 171 2.16 -0.26 11.87
C ALA A 171 1.43 0.24 13.12
N HIS A 172 0.89 -0.68 13.93
CA HIS A 172 0.26 -0.33 15.21
C HIS A 172 1.30 0.04 16.28
N LEU A 173 2.49 -0.56 16.24
CA LEU A 173 3.63 -0.14 17.06
C LEU A 173 4.02 1.31 16.74
N ALA A 174 4.06 1.69 15.46
CA ALA A 174 4.30 3.06 15.04
C ALA A 174 3.20 4.03 15.54
N GLY A 175 1.93 3.60 15.55
CA GLY A 175 0.82 4.35 16.14
C GLY A 175 1.00 4.55 17.65
N GLU A 176 1.31 3.49 18.41
CA GLU A 176 1.60 3.58 19.84
C GLU A 176 2.76 4.54 20.14
N ALA A 177 3.83 4.51 19.32
CA ALA A 177 4.92 5.47 19.44
C ALA A 177 4.45 6.90 19.14
N GLY A 178 3.71 7.08 18.04
CA GLY A 178 3.23 8.38 17.56
C GLY A 178 2.32 9.07 18.57
N SER A 179 1.39 8.33 19.19
CA SER A 179 0.51 8.86 20.26
C SER A 179 1.27 9.44 21.46
N ARG A 180 2.55 9.09 21.64
CA ARG A 180 3.44 9.54 22.71
C ARG A 180 4.43 10.63 22.27
N ILE A 181 4.44 11.01 20.99
CA ILE A 181 5.41 11.97 20.41
C ILE A 181 4.66 13.16 19.83
N PRO A 182 4.47 14.26 20.57
CA PRO A 182 3.88 15.46 20.01
C PRO A 182 4.68 15.97 18.81
N GLY A 183 3.99 16.23 17.69
CA GLY A 183 4.63 16.77 16.49
C GLY A 183 5.44 15.79 15.66
N LEU A 184 5.25 14.47 15.85
CA LEU A 184 5.83 13.46 14.95
C LEU A 184 5.47 13.77 13.50
N GLY A 185 6.47 13.74 12.61
CA GLY A 185 6.30 14.17 11.22
C GLY A 185 5.36 13.26 10.44
N ARG A 186 5.66 11.96 10.36
CA ARG A 186 4.90 11.03 9.51
C ARG A 186 4.89 9.60 10.04
N ILE A 187 3.78 8.90 9.79
CA ILE A 187 3.70 7.45 9.89
C ILE A 187 3.18 6.89 8.56
N THR A 188 3.85 5.85 8.03
CA THR A 188 3.33 5.03 6.95
C THR A 188 3.01 3.63 7.46
N GLY A 189 1.74 3.23 7.38
CA GLY A 189 1.29 1.88 7.69
C GLY A 189 1.31 0.99 6.45
N LEU A 190 2.16 -0.04 6.46
CA LEU A 190 2.28 -1.03 5.38
C LEU A 190 1.46 -2.26 5.74
N ASP A 191 0.26 -2.37 5.17
CA ASP A 191 -0.75 -3.39 5.44
C ASP A 191 -0.93 -3.67 6.94
N PRO A 192 -1.43 -2.67 7.72
CA PRO A 192 -1.57 -2.80 9.17
C PRO A 192 -2.34 -4.06 9.55
N ALA A 193 -1.89 -4.77 10.59
CA ALA A 193 -2.47 -6.05 10.99
C ALA A 193 -3.97 -5.97 11.28
N GLY A 194 -4.75 -6.95 10.81
CA GLY A 194 -6.18 -7.07 11.06
C GLY A 194 -6.51 -7.76 12.40
N PRO A 195 -6.04 -8.99 12.64
CA PRO A 195 -6.35 -9.73 13.86
C PRO A 195 -5.91 -8.95 15.12
N TYR A 196 -6.80 -8.84 16.11
CA TYR A 196 -6.68 -8.05 17.35
C TYR A 196 -6.78 -6.53 17.18
N PHE A 197 -6.78 -5.97 15.97
CA PHE A 197 -6.81 -4.51 15.74
C PHE A 197 -8.04 -4.07 14.95
N HIS A 198 -8.64 -4.96 14.17
CA HIS A 198 -9.84 -4.65 13.38
C HIS A 198 -11.01 -4.27 14.28
N ASN A 199 -11.66 -3.13 13.97
CA ASN A 199 -12.78 -2.56 14.73
C ASN A 199 -12.47 -2.30 16.22
N THR A 200 -11.21 -2.07 16.57
CA THR A 200 -10.83 -1.61 17.92
C THR A 200 -10.83 -0.07 17.99
N PRO A 201 -10.92 0.51 19.21
CA PRO A 201 -10.73 1.94 19.41
C PRO A 201 -9.36 2.44 18.95
N ASN A 202 -9.25 3.75 18.72
CA ASN A 202 -8.04 4.39 18.20
C ASN A 202 -6.81 4.18 19.10
N GLU A 203 -6.99 4.14 20.42
CA GLU A 203 -5.90 3.89 21.37
C GLU A 203 -5.19 2.55 21.16
N VAL A 204 -5.84 1.59 20.49
CA VAL A 204 -5.32 0.23 20.30
C VAL A 204 -4.60 0.06 18.97
N ARG A 205 -4.86 0.92 18.01
CA ARG A 205 -4.43 0.77 16.62
C ARG A 205 -3.95 2.09 16.03
N LEU A 206 -3.22 2.01 14.93
CA LEU A 206 -2.86 3.18 14.13
C LEU A 206 -4.09 4.00 13.74
N ASP A 207 -4.00 5.33 13.90
CA ASP A 207 -5.02 6.28 13.46
C ASP A 207 -4.39 7.62 13.00
N PRO A 208 -5.19 8.53 12.37
CA PRO A 208 -4.64 9.77 11.84
C PRO A 208 -4.09 10.74 12.90
N SER A 209 -4.44 10.61 14.18
CA SER A 209 -3.96 11.51 15.24
C SER A 209 -2.54 11.18 15.71
N ASP A 210 -1.97 10.03 15.29
CA ASP A 210 -0.66 9.56 15.74
C ASP A 210 0.52 10.32 15.12
N ALA A 211 0.31 11.10 14.05
CA ALA A 211 1.34 11.94 13.45
C ALA A 211 0.73 13.12 12.67
N ASN A 212 1.56 14.10 12.29
CA ASN A 212 1.14 15.20 11.42
C ASN A 212 0.61 14.70 10.07
N PHE A 213 1.16 13.58 9.57
CA PHE A 213 0.71 12.91 8.36
C PHE A 213 0.76 11.39 8.55
N VAL A 214 -0.35 10.71 8.27
CA VAL A 214 -0.46 9.25 8.33
C VAL A 214 -0.99 8.76 6.98
N ASP A 215 -0.25 7.88 6.32
CA ASP A 215 -0.66 7.21 5.09
C ASP A 215 -0.56 5.69 5.21
N VAL A 216 -1.46 4.98 4.55
CA VAL A 216 -1.60 3.53 4.71
C VAL A 216 -1.75 2.85 3.36
N ILE A 217 -1.05 1.74 3.16
CA ILE A 217 -1.16 0.88 1.97
C ILE A 217 -1.78 -0.45 2.39
N HIS A 218 -3.00 -0.74 1.92
CA HIS A 218 -3.73 -1.97 2.22
C HIS A 218 -3.55 -2.99 1.08
N THR A 219 -2.94 -4.14 1.36
CA THR A 219 -2.67 -5.17 0.34
C THR A 219 -3.28 -6.53 0.63
N ASN A 220 -3.66 -6.80 1.89
CA ASN A 220 -4.32 -8.05 2.28
C ASN A 220 -5.49 -7.79 3.24
N ALA A 221 -6.27 -6.74 2.96
CA ALA A 221 -7.39 -6.25 3.76
C ALA A 221 -8.67 -7.08 3.55
N VAL A 222 -8.65 -8.34 3.94
CA VAL A 222 -9.81 -9.26 3.90
C VAL A 222 -10.15 -9.75 5.29
N PRO A 223 -11.43 -10.13 5.57
CA PRO A 223 -11.83 -10.64 6.88
C PRO A 223 -11.06 -11.91 7.25
N PHE A 224 -10.35 -11.90 8.38
CA PHE A 224 -9.53 -13.02 8.85
C PHE A 224 -10.33 -14.32 9.00
N LEU A 225 -11.54 -14.27 9.57
CA LEU A 225 -12.35 -15.46 9.85
C LEU A 225 -12.83 -16.22 8.62
N PHE A 226 -13.00 -15.54 7.49
CA PHE A 226 -13.58 -16.13 6.29
C PHE A 226 -12.60 -16.26 5.13
N GLU A 227 -11.66 -15.32 5.03
CA GLU A 227 -10.74 -15.20 3.89
C GLU A 227 -9.27 -15.16 4.33
N LEU A 228 -9.02 -15.40 5.63
CA LEU A 228 -7.68 -15.47 6.22
C LEU A 228 -6.80 -14.24 5.91
N GLY A 229 -7.33 -13.03 5.96
CA GLY A 229 -6.56 -11.80 5.72
C GLY A 229 -5.62 -11.45 6.86
N ALA A 230 -4.40 -11.00 6.53
CA ALA A 230 -3.45 -10.50 7.51
C ALA A 230 -3.69 -9.03 7.86
N GLY A 231 -4.13 -8.23 6.88
CA GLY A 231 -4.32 -6.80 7.01
C GLY A 231 -5.73 -6.38 7.47
N THR A 232 -5.84 -5.15 7.95
CA THR A 232 -7.14 -4.54 8.28
C THR A 232 -7.77 -3.85 7.08
N ILE A 233 -9.10 -3.93 6.96
CA ILE A 233 -9.89 -3.15 6.00
C ILE A 233 -10.22 -1.75 6.52
N ASN A 234 -10.05 -1.49 7.82
CA ASN A 234 -10.34 -0.19 8.41
C ASN A 234 -9.38 0.87 7.88
N ALA A 235 -9.93 2.00 7.46
CA ALA A 235 -9.12 3.18 7.20
C ALA A 235 -8.44 3.63 8.50
N CYS A 236 -7.13 3.81 8.44
CA CYS A 236 -6.27 4.13 9.57
C CYS A 236 -5.44 5.41 9.35
N GLY A 237 -5.42 5.95 8.13
CA GLY A 237 -4.60 7.08 7.73
C GLY A 237 -5.40 8.35 7.45
N HIS A 238 -4.67 9.44 7.21
CA HIS A 238 -5.18 10.58 6.47
C HIS A 238 -5.42 10.18 5.01
N LEU A 239 -4.51 9.38 4.42
CA LEU A 239 -4.65 8.76 3.11
C LEU A 239 -4.59 7.25 3.27
N ASP A 240 -5.61 6.56 2.77
CA ASP A 240 -5.67 5.09 2.72
C ASP A 240 -5.70 4.63 1.27
N PHE A 241 -4.64 3.92 0.84
CA PHE A 241 -4.47 3.40 -0.50
C PHE A 241 -4.85 1.93 -0.57
N TYR A 242 -5.64 1.57 -1.58
CA TYR A 242 -6.14 0.21 -1.81
C TYR A 242 -5.73 -0.27 -3.22
N PRO A 243 -4.45 -0.60 -3.44
CA PRO A 243 -4.00 -1.15 -4.72
C PRO A 243 -4.79 -2.44 -5.04
N ASN A 244 -5.27 -2.56 -6.27
CA ASN A 244 -6.09 -3.69 -6.76
C ASN A 244 -7.33 -3.98 -5.90
N GLY A 245 -7.85 -2.96 -5.20
CA GLY A 245 -8.96 -3.08 -4.25
C GLY A 245 -8.54 -3.46 -2.84
N GLY A 246 -7.24 -3.54 -2.55
CA GLY A 246 -6.68 -3.73 -1.20
C GLY A 246 -6.75 -5.16 -0.65
N LYS A 247 -7.25 -6.12 -1.41
CA LYS A 247 -7.53 -7.48 -0.91
C LYS A 247 -6.52 -8.52 -1.37
N TYR A 248 -6.36 -8.64 -2.68
CA TYR A 248 -5.52 -9.62 -3.34
C TYR A 248 -4.64 -8.94 -4.38
N MET A 249 -3.37 -9.29 -4.37
CA MET A 249 -2.39 -8.67 -5.24
C MET A 249 -2.09 -9.55 -6.45
N PRO A 250 -2.00 -8.99 -7.66
CA PRO A 250 -1.63 -9.74 -8.85
C PRO A 250 -0.32 -10.51 -8.64
N GLY A 251 -0.29 -11.77 -9.09
CA GLY A 251 0.87 -12.65 -8.99
C GLY A 251 1.06 -13.36 -7.65
N CYS A 252 0.16 -13.16 -6.68
CA CYS A 252 0.21 -13.85 -5.38
C CYS A 252 -0.65 -15.14 -5.32
N GLY A 253 -1.23 -15.57 -6.45
CA GLY A 253 -2.09 -16.77 -6.52
C GLY A 253 -3.51 -16.55 -6.00
N ASP A 254 -4.33 -17.60 -6.07
CA ASP A 254 -5.71 -17.63 -5.61
C ASP A 254 -5.89 -18.67 -4.50
N LEU A 255 -6.63 -18.34 -3.43
CA LEU A 255 -6.99 -19.29 -2.36
C LEU A 255 -7.86 -20.47 -2.85
N ILE A 256 -8.54 -20.32 -3.99
CA ILE A 256 -9.45 -21.35 -4.51
C ILE A 256 -8.65 -22.57 -4.97
N THR A 257 -7.50 -22.39 -5.57
CA THR A 257 -6.66 -23.48 -6.10
C THR A 257 -6.17 -24.45 -5.02
N PRO A 258 -5.69 -24.01 -3.84
CA PRO A 258 -5.27 -24.89 -2.76
C PRO A 258 -6.41 -25.73 -2.17
N LEU A 259 -7.64 -25.22 -2.10
CA LEU A 259 -8.79 -25.92 -1.53
C LEU A 259 -9.17 -27.20 -2.31
N PHE A 260 -8.82 -27.28 -3.59
CA PHE A 260 -9.08 -28.44 -4.44
C PHE A 260 -7.91 -29.46 -4.50
N LYS A 261 -6.75 -29.13 -3.88
CA LYS A 261 -5.61 -30.05 -3.80
C LYS A 261 -5.68 -30.92 -2.54
N LEU A 262 -5.83 -32.22 -2.72
CA LEU A 262 -5.98 -33.22 -1.64
C LEU A 262 -4.69 -33.46 -0.82
N ASN A 263 -3.61 -32.71 -1.04
CA ASN A 263 -2.35 -32.86 -0.30
C ASN A 263 -2.20 -31.79 0.78
N PHE A 264 -2.35 -32.19 2.04
CA PHE A 264 -2.41 -31.30 3.21
C PHE A 264 -1.09 -30.52 3.47
N SER A 265 0.07 -31.09 3.14
CA SER A 265 1.36 -30.41 3.28
C SER A 265 1.55 -29.31 2.22
N ALA A 266 1.23 -29.62 0.97
CA ALA A 266 1.24 -28.62 -0.10
C ALA A 266 0.22 -27.50 0.13
N TYR A 267 -0.95 -27.83 0.70
CA TYR A 267 -1.96 -26.84 1.08
C TYR A 267 -1.42 -25.83 2.12
N LYS A 268 -0.72 -26.30 3.16
CA LYS A 268 -0.14 -25.42 4.18
C LYS A 268 0.91 -24.48 3.62
N GLU A 269 1.78 -24.95 2.74
CA GLU A 269 2.79 -24.12 2.07
C GLU A 269 2.17 -23.09 1.12
N GLU A 270 1.19 -23.49 0.31
CA GLU A 270 0.49 -22.59 -0.61
C GLU A 270 -0.30 -21.50 0.14
N VAL A 271 -0.97 -21.87 1.24
CA VAL A 271 -1.68 -20.90 2.09
C VAL A 271 -0.70 -19.92 2.73
N THR A 272 0.42 -20.39 3.28
CA THR A 272 1.45 -19.50 3.84
C THR A 272 2.02 -18.57 2.78
N PHE A 273 2.36 -19.08 1.59
CA PHE A 273 2.84 -18.27 0.47
C PHE A 273 1.82 -17.19 0.05
N PHE A 274 0.54 -17.54 -0.01
CA PHE A 274 -0.52 -16.61 -0.37
C PHE A 274 -0.60 -15.43 0.59
N PHE A 275 -0.54 -15.69 1.90
CA PHE A 275 -0.54 -14.63 2.93
C PHE A 275 0.71 -13.78 2.86
N ASP A 276 1.86 -14.41 2.91
CA ASP A 276 3.14 -13.73 2.92
C ASP A 276 3.29 -12.86 1.67
N CYS A 277 2.87 -13.36 0.50
CA CYS A 277 2.94 -12.62 -0.76
C CYS A 277 2.07 -11.35 -0.76
N ASN A 278 0.77 -11.48 -0.49
CA ASN A 278 -0.16 -10.34 -0.51
C ASN A 278 0.24 -9.30 0.54
N HIS A 279 0.53 -9.76 1.76
CA HIS A 279 0.92 -8.91 2.88
C HIS A 279 2.24 -8.16 2.62
N ALA A 280 3.22 -8.85 2.04
CA ALA A 280 4.52 -8.28 1.69
C ALA A 280 4.46 -7.26 0.54
N ARG A 281 3.44 -7.31 -0.35
CA ARG A 281 3.31 -6.34 -1.44
C ARG A 281 3.33 -4.89 -0.97
N SER A 282 2.84 -4.60 0.22
CA SER A 282 2.82 -3.25 0.79
C SER A 282 4.22 -2.64 0.88
N HIS A 283 5.20 -3.38 1.41
CA HIS A 283 6.59 -2.88 1.47
C HIS A 283 7.30 -2.96 0.12
N HIS A 284 6.95 -3.89 -0.78
CA HIS A 284 7.49 -3.90 -2.15
C HIS A 284 7.06 -2.64 -2.92
N PHE A 285 5.78 -2.28 -2.87
CA PHE A 285 5.26 -1.07 -3.52
C PHE A 285 5.89 0.19 -2.94
N TYR A 286 5.99 0.27 -1.61
CA TYR A 286 6.63 1.40 -0.95
C TYR A 286 8.11 1.54 -1.39
N THR A 287 8.88 0.45 -1.38
CA THR A 287 10.29 0.45 -1.77
C THR A 287 10.46 0.88 -3.24
N GLU A 288 9.61 0.37 -4.15
CA GLU A 288 9.63 0.78 -5.57
C GLU A 288 9.29 2.25 -5.75
N SER A 289 8.36 2.79 -4.94
CA SER A 289 7.93 4.18 -5.03
C SER A 289 9.05 5.18 -4.70
N ILE A 290 10.05 4.80 -3.89
CA ILE A 290 11.21 5.64 -3.57
C ILE A 290 12.01 5.98 -4.84
N LEU A 291 12.11 5.03 -5.77
CA LEU A 291 12.83 5.20 -7.04
C LEU A 291 12.00 5.87 -8.13
N ASN A 292 10.68 5.92 -7.97
CA ASN A 292 9.73 6.33 -8.99
C ASN A 292 8.74 7.36 -8.44
N PRO A 293 9.16 8.62 -8.24
CA PRO A 293 8.35 9.64 -7.56
C PRO A 293 7.03 10.00 -8.27
N ASP A 294 6.94 9.69 -9.56
CA ASP A 294 5.78 9.99 -10.39
C ASP A 294 4.91 8.76 -10.71
N ALA A 295 5.25 7.61 -10.12
CA ALA A 295 4.48 6.37 -10.28
C ALA A 295 3.40 6.22 -9.19
N PHE A 296 2.64 5.15 -9.26
CA PHE A 296 1.61 4.79 -8.27
C PHE A 296 0.54 5.86 -8.01
N ILE A 297 0.09 6.56 -9.07
CA ILE A 297 -1.00 7.53 -8.97
C ILE A 297 -2.28 6.82 -8.52
N ALA A 298 -2.90 7.33 -7.46
CA ALA A 298 -4.10 6.75 -6.86
C ALA A 298 -5.30 7.69 -7.01
N TYR A 299 -6.44 7.12 -7.41
CA TYR A 299 -7.63 7.87 -7.77
C TYR A 299 -8.65 7.85 -6.62
N PRO A 300 -9.16 9.02 -6.18
CA PRO A 300 -10.20 9.10 -5.17
C PRO A 300 -11.51 8.52 -5.72
N CYS A 301 -12.04 7.49 -5.07
CA CYS A 301 -13.21 6.78 -5.54
C CYS A 301 -14.03 6.22 -4.37
N ARG A 302 -15.35 6.04 -4.53
CA ARG A 302 -16.23 5.49 -3.49
C ARG A 302 -16.02 3.98 -3.30
N SER A 303 -15.66 3.28 -4.38
CA SER A 303 -15.45 1.83 -4.36
C SER A 303 -14.47 1.41 -5.47
N TYR A 304 -13.85 0.25 -5.28
CA TYR A 304 -13.03 -0.37 -6.33
C TYR A 304 -13.85 -0.75 -7.58
N LYS A 305 -15.15 -1.05 -7.40
CA LYS A 305 -16.06 -1.30 -8.52
C LYS A 305 -16.22 -0.04 -9.39
N ASP A 306 -16.42 1.12 -8.77
CA ASP A 306 -16.53 2.40 -9.48
C ASP A 306 -15.20 2.77 -10.16
N PHE A 307 -14.07 2.53 -9.49
CA PHE A 307 -12.75 2.72 -10.07
C PHE A 307 -12.56 1.86 -11.33
N LYS A 308 -12.88 0.56 -11.27
CA LYS A 308 -12.80 -0.33 -12.45
C LYS A 308 -13.75 0.07 -13.59
N ALA A 309 -14.91 0.62 -13.25
CA ALA A 309 -15.88 1.11 -14.24
C ALA A 309 -15.46 2.46 -14.86
N GLY A 310 -14.43 3.13 -14.34
CA GLY A 310 -13.98 4.44 -14.83
C GLY A 310 -14.81 5.61 -14.35
N ASN A 311 -15.68 5.44 -13.35
CA ASN A 311 -16.55 6.50 -12.82
C ASN A 311 -15.75 7.61 -12.09
N CYS A 312 -14.50 7.34 -11.73
CA CYS A 312 -13.59 8.26 -11.06
C CYS A 312 -12.21 8.29 -11.77
N PHE A 313 -12.24 8.34 -13.10
CA PHE A 313 -11.05 8.28 -13.93
C PHE A 313 -10.18 9.55 -13.84
N HIS A 314 -10.83 10.71 -13.71
CA HIS A 314 -10.14 12.00 -13.68
C HIS A 314 -9.67 12.35 -12.27
N CYS A 315 -8.46 12.88 -12.16
CA CYS A 315 -8.04 13.55 -10.94
C CYS A 315 -8.83 14.85 -10.77
N SER A 316 -9.23 15.18 -9.54
CA SER A 316 -9.85 16.47 -9.25
C SER A 316 -8.87 17.62 -9.50
N GLN A 317 -9.36 18.86 -9.43
CA GLN A 317 -8.49 20.05 -9.54
C GLN A 317 -7.37 20.07 -8.46
N GLU A 318 -7.60 19.38 -7.34
CA GLU A 318 -6.62 19.23 -6.28
C GLU A 318 -5.55 18.16 -6.60
N GLY A 319 -5.69 17.44 -7.71
CA GLY A 319 -4.80 16.37 -8.14
C GLY A 319 -5.13 14.99 -7.52
N CYS A 320 -4.34 14.01 -7.89
CA CYS A 320 -4.35 12.65 -7.29
C CYS A 320 -3.09 12.43 -6.46
N PRO A 321 -3.21 11.85 -5.25
CA PRO A 321 -2.02 11.49 -4.48
C PRO A 321 -1.25 10.34 -5.13
N THR A 322 0.04 10.27 -4.86
CA THR A 322 0.88 9.10 -5.13
C THR A 322 0.92 8.19 -3.92
N MET A 323 0.70 6.90 -4.10
CA MET A 323 0.90 5.90 -3.05
C MET A 323 2.40 5.70 -2.80
N GLY A 324 2.82 5.64 -1.53
CA GLY A 324 4.18 5.31 -1.11
C GLY A 324 4.98 6.51 -0.63
N HIS A 325 6.28 6.54 -0.94
CA HIS A 325 7.25 7.45 -0.32
C HIS A 325 6.89 8.93 -0.45
N PHE A 326 6.33 9.34 -1.56
CA PHE A 326 5.98 10.73 -1.86
C PHE A 326 4.50 11.08 -1.61
N ALA A 327 3.77 10.27 -0.83
CA ALA A 327 2.36 10.52 -0.53
C ALA A 327 2.12 11.86 0.19
N ASP A 328 3.08 12.34 0.97
CA ASP A 328 3.06 13.59 1.73
C ASP A 328 3.15 14.86 0.86
N ARG A 329 3.44 14.73 -0.45
CA ARG A 329 3.34 15.83 -1.41
C ARG A 329 1.88 16.25 -1.64
N PHE A 330 0.93 15.37 -1.31
CA PHE A 330 -0.49 15.68 -1.42
C PHE A 330 -0.96 16.49 -0.20
N HIS A 331 -1.50 17.69 -0.44
CA HIS A 331 -1.92 18.57 0.64
C HIS A 331 -3.24 18.12 1.27
N LEU A 332 -3.22 17.80 2.58
CA LEU A 332 -4.41 17.35 3.32
C LEU A 332 -5.57 18.36 3.33
N LYS A 333 -5.30 19.65 3.13
CA LYS A 333 -6.33 20.70 2.97
C LYS A 333 -7.27 20.43 1.78
N ASN A 334 -6.83 19.63 0.83
CA ASN A 334 -7.56 19.28 -0.37
C ASN A 334 -8.43 18.02 -0.16
N MET A 335 -8.41 17.42 1.02
CA MET A 335 -9.21 16.24 1.31
C MET A 335 -10.69 16.60 1.51
N LYS A 336 -11.57 15.86 0.81
CA LYS A 336 -13.01 15.96 1.05
C LYS A 336 -13.39 15.38 2.42
N PRO A 337 -14.41 15.96 3.10
CA PRO A 337 -14.81 15.52 4.46
C PRO A 337 -15.15 14.04 4.60
N ASN A 338 -15.55 13.38 3.50
CA ASN A 338 -15.99 11.98 3.46
C ASN A 338 -14.88 10.97 3.17
N ARG A 339 -13.59 11.35 3.38
CA ARG A 339 -12.40 10.50 3.21
C ARG A 339 -12.55 9.51 2.05
N PRO A 340 -12.29 9.90 0.79
CA PRO A 340 -12.34 8.97 -0.32
C PRO A 340 -11.27 7.91 -0.15
N TYR A 341 -11.60 6.66 -0.49
CA TYR A 341 -10.61 5.61 -0.67
C TYR A 341 -9.83 5.90 -1.95
N TYR A 342 -8.52 5.64 -1.91
CA TYR A 342 -7.65 5.86 -3.07
C TYR A 342 -7.32 4.53 -3.71
N PHE A 343 -7.71 4.35 -4.97
CA PHE A 343 -7.50 3.12 -5.73
C PHE A 343 -6.52 3.30 -6.87
N LEU A 344 -5.75 2.25 -7.13
CA LEU A 344 -4.87 2.12 -8.29
C LEU A 344 -4.71 0.63 -8.61
N ASN A 345 -4.26 0.32 -9.82
CA ASN A 345 -3.87 -1.04 -10.16
C ASN A 345 -2.34 -1.15 -10.19
N THR A 346 -1.82 -2.35 -9.92
CA THR A 346 -0.40 -2.68 -9.96
C THR A 346 -0.17 -3.95 -10.77
N GLY A 347 1.06 -4.16 -11.20
CA GLY A 347 1.45 -5.36 -11.93
C GLY A 347 1.69 -6.58 -11.06
N THR A 348 1.91 -7.70 -11.73
CA THR A 348 2.22 -9.01 -11.11
C THR A 348 3.66 -9.09 -10.61
N LEU A 349 4.57 -8.42 -11.30
CA LEU A 349 6.01 -8.40 -11.03
C LEU A 349 6.53 -6.95 -11.05
N SER A 350 7.69 -6.72 -10.45
CA SER A 350 8.39 -5.43 -10.57
C SER A 350 8.86 -5.20 -12.02
N PRO A 351 8.68 -4.00 -12.56
CA PRO A 351 8.05 -2.83 -11.92
C PRO A 351 6.55 -2.99 -11.74
N PHE A 352 6.07 -2.71 -10.51
CA PHE A 352 4.66 -2.85 -10.17
C PHE A 352 3.82 -1.67 -10.60
N ALA A 353 4.40 -0.50 -10.77
CA ALA A 353 3.70 0.71 -11.18
C ALA A 353 2.96 0.53 -12.51
N ARG A 354 1.76 1.14 -12.62
CA ARG A 354 0.92 1.14 -13.81
C ARG A 354 0.46 2.55 -14.12
N TRP A 355 0.25 2.81 -15.42
CA TRP A 355 -0.20 4.12 -15.92
C TRP A 355 -1.57 3.98 -16.57
N ARG A 356 -2.55 4.69 -16.00
CA ARG A 356 -3.94 4.55 -16.38
C ARG A 356 -4.28 5.45 -17.55
N HIS A 357 -4.90 4.86 -18.59
CA HIS A 357 -5.36 5.52 -19.78
C HIS A 357 -6.80 5.10 -20.13
N LYS A 358 -7.54 5.98 -20.80
CA LYS A 358 -8.82 5.68 -21.42
C LYS A 358 -8.66 5.82 -22.91
N LEU A 359 -8.54 4.67 -23.60
CA LEU A 359 -8.43 4.61 -25.05
C LEU A 359 -9.81 4.36 -25.69
N SER A 360 -10.10 5.09 -26.76
CA SER A 360 -11.31 4.90 -27.58
C SER A 360 -10.91 4.83 -29.04
N VAL A 361 -11.41 3.86 -29.78
CA VAL A 361 -11.21 3.71 -31.22
C VAL A 361 -12.54 3.66 -31.93
N LYS A 362 -12.79 4.61 -32.86
CA LYS A 362 -13.93 4.61 -33.78
C LYS A 362 -13.53 3.92 -35.06
N LEU A 363 -14.24 2.84 -35.42
CA LEU A 363 -13.93 2.05 -36.61
C LEU A 363 -14.56 2.64 -37.88
N SER A 364 -13.80 2.56 -38.97
CA SER A 364 -14.27 2.65 -40.36
C SER A 364 -14.11 1.31 -41.06
N GLY A 365 -14.76 1.11 -42.19
CA GLY A 365 -14.64 -0.13 -42.95
C GLY A 365 -15.81 -0.40 -43.87
N ASN A 366 -15.73 -1.52 -44.61
CA ASN A 366 -16.74 -1.92 -45.60
C ASN A 366 -17.79 -2.90 -45.05
N ASN A 367 -17.41 -3.80 -44.11
CA ASN A 367 -18.29 -4.86 -43.64
C ASN A 367 -18.10 -5.14 -42.15
N VAL A 368 -19.14 -5.70 -41.52
CA VAL A 368 -19.04 -6.30 -40.19
C VAL A 368 -18.19 -7.56 -40.30
N THR A 369 -17.20 -7.71 -39.41
CA THR A 369 -16.28 -8.87 -39.41
C THR A 369 -16.03 -9.41 -38.01
N GLN A 370 -15.48 -10.62 -37.96
CA GLN A 370 -15.00 -11.25 -36.70
C GLN A 370 -13.48 -11.07 -36.61
N GLY A 371 -13.01 -10.43 -35.55
CA GLY A 371 -11.59 -10.13 -35.43
C GLY A 371 -11.19 -9.51 -34.10
N SER A 372 -9.95 -9.09 -34.02
CA SER A 372 -9.39 -8.35 -32.88
C SER A 372 -8.69 -7.09 -33.34
N ILE A 373 -8.86 -6.00 -32.57
CA ILE A 373 -8.22 -4.70 -32.81
C ILE A 373 -7.07 -4.52 -31.83
N PHE A 374 -5.93 -4.11 -32.35
CA PHE A 374 -4.72 -3.79 -31.61
C PHE A 374 -4.32 -2.34 -31.86
N LEU A 375 -3.92 -1.64 -30.80
CA LEU A 375 -3.26 -0.36 -30.89
C LEU A 375 -1.85 -0.47 -30.31
N HIS A 376 -0.85 -0.06 -31.09
CA HIS A 376 0.49 0.19 -30.57
C HIS A 376 0.59 1.68 -30.24
N VAL A 377 0.76 1.97 -28.96
CA VAL A 377 0.80 3.33 -28.45
C VAL A 377 2.24 3.68 -28.11
N GLY A 378 2.76 4.71 -28.74
CA GLY A 378 4.08 5.27 -28.47
C GLY A 378 4.00 6.70 -27.98
N GLY A 379 4.99 7.12 -27.20
CA GLY A 379 4.98 8.45 -26.62
C GLY A 379 6.37 9.07 -26.45
N THR A 380 6.41 10.19 -25.74
CA THR A 380 7.60 11.05 -25.59
C THR A 380 8.79 10.40 -24.90
N THR A 381 8.60 9.26 -24.20
CA THR A 381 9.70 8.47 -23.62
C THR A 381 10.41 7.59 -24.65
N GLY A 382 9.93 7.53 -25.91
CA GLY A 382 10.44 6.65 -26.95
C GLY A 382 10.04 5.19 -26.79
N LYS A 383 9.24 4.86 -25.78
CA LYS A 383 8.72 3.50 -25.52
C LYS A 383 7.38 3.30 -26.22
N LYS A 384 7.05 2.03 -26.52
CA LYS A 384 5.79 1.63 -27.14
C LYS A 384 5.19 0.43 -26.39
N GLU A 385 3.85 0.35 -26.36
CA GLU A 385 3.11 -0.75 -25.79
C GLU A 385 1.91 -1.13 -26.67
N GLU A 386 1.59 -2.43 -26.77
CA GLU A 386 0.46 -2.96 -27.54
C GLU A 386 -0.75 -3.18 -26.64
N PHE A 387 -1.93 -2.72 -27.07
CA PHE A 387 -3.19 -2.94 -26.38
C PHE A 387 -4.23 -3.59 -27.28
N VAL A 388 -4.86 -4.65 -26.78
CA VAL A 388 -6.03 -5.26 -27.39
C VAL A 388 -7.26 -4.43 -27.02
N MET A 389 -7.85 -3.72 -27.99
CA MET A 389 -8.99 -2.84 -27.75
C MET A 389 -10.32 -3.57 -27.76
N ALA A 390 -10.51 -4.47 -28.72
CA ALA A 390 -11.71 -5.29 -28.83
C ALA A 390 -11.41 -6.62 -29.50
N SER A 391 -12.21 -7.64 -29.21
CA SER A 391 -12.16 -8.96 -29.86
C SER A 391 -13.58 -9.48 -30.02
N GLY A 392 -13.89 -10.08 -31.16
CA GLY A 392 -15.21 -10.59 -31.50
C GLY A 392 -15.81 -9.90 -32.74
N THR A 393 -17.09 -9.55 -32.68
CA THR A 393 -17.78 -8.87 -33.79
C THR A 393 -17.38 -7.38 -33.84
N LEU A 394 -16.69 -7.02 -34.90
CA LEU A 394 -16.24 -5.66 -35.19
C LEU A 394 -17.17 -5.00 -36.19
N LYS A 395 -17.70 -3.82 -35.85
CA LYS A 395 -18.69 -3.09 -36.67
C LYS A 395 -18.15 -1.72 -37.05
N PRO A 396 -18.02 -1.40 -38.35
CA PRO A 396 -17.73 -0.04 -38.81
C PRO A 396 -18.72 0.97 -38.23
N GLY A 397 -18.26 2.18 -37.91
CA GLY A 397 -19.04 3.22 -37.25
C GLY A 397 -19.16 3.13 -35.77
N MET A 398 -18.85 1.97 -35.15
CA MET A 398 -18.86 1.80 -33.69
C MET A 398 -17.58 2.31 -33.04
N THR A 399 -17.73 2.81 -31.82
CA THR A 399 -16.60 3.20 -30.96
C THR A 399 -16.40 2.17 -29.86
N TYR A 400 -15.18 1.66 -29.76
CA TYR A 400 -14.75 0.73 -28.72
C TYR A 400 -13.88 1.47 -27.73
N THR A 401 -14.31 1.52 -26.46
CA THR A 401 -13.59 2.21 -25.39
C THR A 401 -13.11 1.22 -24.35
N LYS A 402 -11.86 1.37 -23.91
CA LYS A 402 -11.24 0.53 -22.88
C LYS A 402 -10.43 1.39 -21.92
N LEU A 403 -10.56 1.06 -20.62
CA LEU A 403 -9.62 1.53 -19.61
C LEU A 403 -8.44 0.55 -19.58
N ILE A 404 -7.25 1.08 -19.62
CA ILE A 404 -6.01 0.32 -19.55
C ILE A 404 -5.13 0.83 -18.41
N ASP A 405 -4.39 -0.07 -17.80
CA ASP A 405 -3.35 0.22 -16.83
C ASP A 405 -2.03 -0.27 -17.45
N ALA A 406 -1.34 0.64 -18.17
CA ALA A 406 -0.17 0.35 -18.98
C ALA A 406 1.01 -0.11 -18.12
N ASP A 407 1.76 -1.09 -18.62
CA ASP A 407 2.99 -1.59 -17.98
C ASP A 407 4.15 -0.60 -18.10
N ILE A 408 4.11 0.23 -19.15
CA ILE A 408 5.19 1.13 -19.52
C ILE A 408 4.69 2.58 -19.45
N ASN A 409 5.47 3.46 -18.80
CA ASN A 409 5.25 4.89 -18.95
C ASN A 409 5.71 5.34 -20.34
N VAL A 410 4.77 5.56 -21.24
CA VAL A 410 5.05 6.10 -22.58
C VAL A 410 5.18 7.62 -22.58
N GLY A 411 4.86 8.29 -21.47
CA GLY A 411 4.79 9.76 -21.42
C GLY A 411 3.57 10.30 -22.16
N ASN A 412 3.70 11.46 -22.78
CA ASN A 412 2.65 12.01 -23.66
C ASN A 412 2.59 11.19 -24.95
N ILE A 413 1.41 10.71 -25.33
CA ILE A 413 1.23 9.92 -26.54
C ILE A 413 1.54 10.77 -27.76
N SER A 414 2.44 10.29 -28.60
CA SER A 414 2.90 10.98 -29.82
C SER A 414 2.65 10.17 -31.10
N SER A 415 2.39 8.87 -30.98
CA SER A 415 2.11 8.00 -32.12
C SER A 415 1.15 6.89 -31.75
N ILE A 416 0.24 6.59 -32.66
CA ILE A 416 -0.66 5.42 -32.56
C ILE A 416 -0.61 4.68 -33.89
N GLU A 417 -0.35 3.36 -33.79
CA GLU A 417 -0.39 2.43 -34.91
C GLU A 417 -1.57 1.48 -34.70
N PHE A 418 -2.41 1.35 -35.72
CA PHE A 418 -3.60 0.49 -35.73
C PHE A 418 -3.32 -0.78 -36.51
N ILE A 419 -3.71 -1.93 -35.95
CA ILE A 419 -3.68 -3.25 -36.58
C ILE A 419 -4.99 -3.95 -36.24
N TRP A 420 -5.55 -4.71 -37.17
CA TRP A 420 -6.61 -5.65 -36.89
C TRP A 420 -6.27 -7.03 -37.42
N LYS A 421 -6.76 -8.06 -36.74
CA LYS A 421 -6.55 -9.47 -37.12
C LYS A 421 -7.92 -10.14 -37.25
N GLU A 422 -8.15 -10.85 -38.35
CA GLU A 422 -9.39 -11.59 -38.57
C GLU A 422 -9.32 -12.97 -37.90
N HIS A 423 -10.44 -13.42 -37.35
CA HIS A 423 -10.53 -14.74 -36.69
C HIS A 423 -10.84 -15.89 -37.65
N MET A 424 -11.22 -15.61 -38.90
CA MET A 424 -11.51 -16.61 -39.92
C MET A 424 -10.27 -16.95 -40.76
N PHE A 425 -10.14 -18.20 -41.12
CA PHE A 425 -9.11 -18.64 -42.03
C PHE A 425 -9.57 -18.48 -43.48
N GLY A 426 -8.75 -17.85 -44.32
CA GLY A 426 -9.00 -17.70 -45.76
C GLY A 426 -8.60 -16.31 -46.25
N GLN A 427 -8.77 -16.09 -47.57
CA GLN A 427 -8.60 -14.74 -48.15
C GLN A 427 -9.83 -13.90 -47.83
N SER A 428 -9.63 -12.89 -46.96
CA SER A 428 -10.68 -11.95 -46.58
C SER A 428 -10.65 -10.74 -47.51
N LEU A 429 -11.83 -10.33 -47.96
CA LEU A 429 -12.06 -9.05 -48.66
C LEU A 429 -12.43 -7.91 -47.69
N ASN A 430 -12.53 -8.23 -46.38
CA ASN A 430 -12.89 -7.26 -45.37
C ASN A 430 -11.75 -6.26 -45.15
N LYS A 431 -12.12 -4.99 -45.00
CA LYS A 431 -11.21 -3.92 -44.70
C LYS A 431 -11.75 -3.14 -43.50
N LEU A 432 -10.91 -2.88 -42.53
CA LEU A 432 -11.19 -2.05 -41.37
C LEU A 432 -10.14 -0.93 -41.25
N GLY A 433 -10.53 0.15 -40.64
CA GLY A 433 -9.65 1.25 -40.26
C GLY A 433 -10.07 1.86 -38.94
N ALA A 434 -9.22 2.69 -38.38
CA ALA A 434 -9.53 3.55 -37.28
C ALA A 434 -9.76 4.99 -37.82
N GLU A 435 -11.02 5.40 -37.90
CA GLU A 435 -11.38 6.77 -38.26
C GLU A 435 -10.78 7.75 -37.25
N MET A 436 -10.86 7.41 -35.98
CA MET A 436 -10.35 8.22 -34.87
C MET A 436 -9.94 7.34 -33.72
N VAL A 437 -8.79 7.62 -33.12
CA VAL A 437 -8.36 7.11 -31.83
C VAL A 437 -8.16 8.27 -30.88
N LYS A 438 -8.81 8.18 -29.71
CA LYS A 438 -8.71 9.17 -28.64
C LYS A 438 -8.10 8.52 -27.41
N ASP A 439 -7.09 9.17 -26.83
CA ASP A 439 -6.53 8.82 -25.53
C ASP A 439 -6.78 9.93 -24.51
N ILE A 440 -7.11 9.53 -23.28
CA ILE A 440 -7.13 10.42 -22.13
C ILE A 440 -6.20 9.82 -21.07
N SER A 441 -5.18 10.58 -20.69
CA SER A 441 -4.26 10.18 -19.61
C SER A 441 -4.90 10.39 -18.25
N GLY A 442 -4.97 9.37 -17.43
CA GLY A 442 -5.48 9.48 -16.06
C GLY A 442 -4.54 10.28 -15.14
N LYS A 443 -3.23 10.26 -15.42
CA LYS A 443 -2.23 10.99 -14.63
C LYS A 443 -2.20 12.47 -14.92
N TYR A 444 -2.16 12.82 -16.21
CA TYR A 444 -1.89 14.18 -16.66
C TYR A 444 -3.15 14.92 -17.13
N ASP A 445 -4.27 14.19 -17.24
CA ASP A 445 -5.58 14.67 -17.70
C ASP A 445 -5.53 15.37 -19.08
N TYR A 446 -4.49 15.06 -19.89
CA TYR A 446 -4.43 15.51 -21.27
C TYR A 446 -5.20 14.54 -22.18
N GLU A 447 -5.68 15.09 -23.27
CA GLU A 447 -6.36 14.37 -24.33
C GLU A 447 -5.55 14.44 -25.62
N SER A 448 -5.34 13.30 -26.27
CA SER A 448 -4.69 13.19 -27.58
C SER A 448 -5.63 12.51 -28.56
N THR A 449 -5.76 13.08 -29.74
CA THR A 449 -6.62 12.56 -30.81
C THR A 449 -5.81 12.32 -32.08
N PHE A 450 -6.02 11.15 -32.70
CA PHE A 450 -5.36 10.71 -33.92
C PHE A 450 -6.40 10.22 -34.90
N CYS A 451 -6.25 10.55 -36.18
CA CYS A 451 -7.22 10.26 -37.22
C CYS A 451 -6.58 9.61 -38.46
N SER A 452 -7.40 8.84 -39.20
CA SER A 452 -7.08 8.35 -40.54
C SER A 452 -8.37 8.09 -41.33
N GLN A 453 -8.28 8.15 -42.63
CA GLN A 453 -9.34 7.74 -43.54
C GLN A 453 -9.04 6.38 -44.21
N ASP A 454 -7.87 5.78 -43.86
CA ASP A 454 -7.44 4.53 -44.47
C ASP A 454 -8.25 3.38 -43.92
N ILE A 455 -8.62 2.45 -44.79
CA ILE A 455 -9.17 1.14 -44.49
C ILE A 455 -8.23 0.06 -45.08
N ILE A 456 -7.81 -0.86 -44.27
CA ILE A 456 -6.78 -1.86 -44.59
C ILE A 456 -7.27 -3.27 -44.45
N GLY A 457 -6.64 -4.21 -45.13
CA GLY A 457 -6.83 -5.66 -44.90
C GLY A 457 -6.30 -6.11 -43.55
N PRO A 458 -6.62 -7.33 -43.12
CA PRO A 458 -6.12 -7.89 -41.88
C PRO A 458 -4.59 -8.03 -41.85
N ASN A 459 -4.00 -7.93 -40.65
CA ASN A 459 -2.55 -8.06 -40.39
C ASN A 459 -1.67 -6.98 -41.04
N ILE A 460 -2.24 -5.90 -41.51
CA ILE A 460 -1.51 -4.73 -42.02
C ILE A 460 -1.56 -3.65 -40.92
N ALA A 461 -0.41 -3.02 -40.63
CA ALA A 461 -0.30 -1.94 -39.69
C ALA A 461 -0.25 -0.58 -40.41
N TYR A 462 -0.84 0.45 -39.83
CA TYR A 462 -0.62 1.82 -40.27
C TYR A 462 -0.66 2.83 -39.10
N ILE A 463 0.03 3.92 -39.28
CA ILE A 463 0.17 4.97 -38.26
C ILE A 463 -0.89 6.06 -38.50
N LEU A 464 -1.68 6.37 -37.48
CA LEU A 464 -2.60 7.51 -37.49
C LEU A 464 -1.84 8.82 -37.29
N LYS A 465 -2.38 9.89 -37.84
CA LYS A 465 -1.83 11.25 -37.70
C LYS A 465 -2.58 12.00 -36.60
N PRO A 466 -1.89 12.87 -35.83
CA PRO A 466 -2.58 13.77 -34.91
C PRO A 466 -3.62 14.64 -35.65
N CYS A 467 -4.76 14.81 -35.10
CA CYS A 467 -5.85 15.64 -35.60
C CYS A 467 -6.46 16.45 -34.44
#